data_ef7b1311cca82f606b039a5907ecd844
#
_entry.id   ef7b1311cca82f606b039a5907ecd844
#
_cell.length_a   1.000
_cell.length_b   1.000
_cell.length_c   1.000
_cell.angle_alpha   90.00
_cell.angle_beta   90.00
_cell.angle_gamma   90.00
#
_symmetry.space_group_name_H-M   'P 1'
#
loop_
_entity.id
_entity.type
_entity.pdbx_description
1 polymer ?
#
loop_
_entity_poly.entity_id
_entity_poly.type
_entity_poly.pdbx_seq_one_letter_code
_entity_poly.pdbx_strand_id
1 'polypeptide(L)' 'MVKRVLKRDGRHVEFNNQKIVAAILKAMDVTEAGEDIVLAAQIAHAISTLEKEEMTVEEIQDVVENQLMNSPRQ' A
#
# COMPACT_ATOMS: atom_id res chain seq x y z
N MET A 1 -3.65 -0.47 -14.34
CA MET A 1 -4.38 -0.08 -13.12
C MET A 1 -4.75 -1.31 -12.31
N VAL A 2 -4.46 -1.30 -11.02
CA VAL A 2 -4.73 -2.45 -10.18
C VAL A 2 -6.23 -2.52 -9.85
N LYS A 3 -6.83 -3.65 -10.16
CA LYS A 3 -8.26 -3.86 -9.96
C LYS A 3 -8.57 -4.88 -8.86
N ARG A 4 -7.63 -5.77 -8.59
CA ARG A 4 -7.83 -6.86 -7.64
C ARG A 4 -6.60 -7.05 -6.79
N VAL A 5 -6.82 -7.57 -5.60
CA VAL A 5 -5.74 -7.93 -4.68
C VAL A 5 -5.89 -9.40 -4.34
N LEU A 6 -4.79 -10.13 -4.47
CA LEU A 6 -4.76 -11.54 -4.09
C LEU A 6 -4.28 -11.65 -2.65
N LYS A 7 -5.12 -12.17 -1.80
CA LYS A 7 -4.79 -12.37 -0.39
C LYS A 7 -3.98 -13.65 -0.20
N ARG A 8 -3.36 -13.73 0.97
CA ARG A 8 -2.50 -14.88 1.28
C ARG A 8 -3.25 -16.20 1.30
N ASP A 9 -4.53 -16.18 1.57
CA ASP A 9 -5.35 -17.39 1.58
C ASP A 9 -5.85 -17.78 0.19
N GLY A 10 -5.43 -17.06 -0.84
CA GLY A 10 -5.81 -17.37 -2.21
C GLY A 10 -7.06 -16.66 -2.69
N ARG A 11 -7.62 -15.81 -1.87
CA ARG A 11 -8.83 -15.08 -2.25
C ARG A 11 -8.48 -13.84 -3.06
N HIS A 12 -9.30 -13.58 -4.06
CA HIS A 12 -9.24 -12.33 -4.81
C HIS A 12 -10.25 -11.35 -4.25
N VAL A 13 -9.80 -10.15 -3.93
CA VAL A 13 -10.70 -9.10 -3.46
C VAL A 13 -10.54 -7.89 -4.34
N GLU A 14 -11.57 -7.08 -4.40
CA GLU A 14 -11.55 -5.87 -5.21
C GLU A 14 -10.57 -4.87 -4.59
N PHE A 15 -9.81 -4.20 -5.45
CA PHE A 15 -8.90 -3.15 -5.01
C PHE A 15 -9.72 -1.98 -4.48
N ASN A 16 -9.42 -1.55 -3.28
CA ASN A 16 -10.14 -0.46 -2.64
C ASN A 16 -9.11 0.49 -2.03
N ASN A 17 -9.06 1.73 -2.55
CA ASN A 17 -8.11 2.73 -2.08
C ASN A 17 -8.19 2.95 -0.58
N GLN A 18 -9.40 3.02 -0.04
CA GLN A 18 -9.58 3.27 1.38
C GLN A 18 -8.97 2.16 2.22
N LYS A 19 -9.15 0.91 1.79
CA LYS A 19 -8.58 -0.21 2.50
C LYS A 19 -7.06 -0.22 2.39
N ILE A 20 -6.55 0.15 1.23
CA ILE A 20 -5.10 0.22 1.03
C ILE A 20 -4.51 1.32 1.89
N VAL A 21 -5.14 2.49 1.93
CA VAL A 21 -4.68 3.58 2.80
C VAL A 21 -4.67 3.12 4.26
N ALA A 22 -5.72 2.44 4.69
CA ALA A 22 -5.79 1.94 6.07
C ALA A 22 -4.67 0.95 6.36
N ALA A 23 -4.38 0.06 5.42
CA ALA A 23 -3.29 -0.91 5.59
C ALA A 23 -1.94 -0.20 5.67
N ILE A 24 -1.74 0.83 4.85
CA ILE A 24 -0.50 1.60 4.87
C ILE A 24 -0.37 2.34 6.19
N LEU A 25 -1.45 2.92 6.69
CA LEU A 25 -1.42 3.61 7.98
C LEU A 25 -1.06 2.67 9.10
N LYS A 26 -1.55 1.43 9.05
CA LYS A 26 -1.17 0.43 10.04
C LYS A 26 0.32 0.12 9.98
N ALA A 27 0.87 0.04 8.77
CA ALA A 27 2.29 -0.20 8.62
C ALA A 27 3.10 0.97 9.16
N MET A 28 2.62 2.19 8.95
CA MET A 28 3.29 3.38 9.45
C MET A 28 3.25 3.48 10.97
N ASP A 29 2.18 2.99 11.58
CA ASP A 29 1.99 3.08 13.01
C ASP A 29 3.09 2.34 13.78
N VAL A 30 3.72 1.36 13.15
CA VAL A 30 4.81 0.63 13.80
C VAL A 30 6.17 1.29 13.57
N THR A 31 6.20 2.42 12.89
CA THR A 31 7.44 3.17 12.66
C THR A 31 7.47 4.40 13.57
N GLU A 32 8.66 4.98 13.72
CA GLU A 32 8.82 6.18 14.51
C GLU A 32 8.11 7.39 13.90
N ALA A 33 7.85 7.32 12.61
CA ALA A 33 7.22 8.43 11.89
C ALA A 33 5.75 8.60 12.26
N GLY A 34 5.12 7.53 12.73
CA GLY A 34 3.71 7.57 13.01
C GLY A 34 2.87 7.59 11.74
N GLU A 35 1.60 7.87 11.90
CA GLU A 35 0.68 7.88 10.77
C GLU A 35 0.79 9.18 9.99
N ASP A 36 0.87 9.04 8.67
CA ASP A 36 0.89 10.17 7.76
C ASP A 36 -0.10 9.87 6.64
N ILE A 37 -1.29 10.44 6.76
CA ILE A 37 -2.38 10.13 5.85
C ILE A 37 -2.09 10.63 4.43
N VAL A 38 -1.38 11.74 4.31
CA VAL A 38 -1.02 12.28 3.01
C VAL A 38 -0.07 11.33 2.30
N LEU A 39 0.96 10.87 3.00
CA LEU A 39 1.90 9.92 2.43
C LEU A 39 1.21 8.59 2.10
N ALA A 40 0.34 8.12 2.99
CA ALA A 40 -0.39 6.88 2.76
C ALA A 40 -1.26 7.00 1.49
N ALA A 41 -1.92 8.13 1.32
CA ALA A 41 -2.74 8.36 0.14
C ALA A 41 -1.89 8.39 -1.13
N GLN A 42 -0.72 9.01 -1.07
CA GLN A 42 0.19 9.05 -2.21
C GLN A 42 0.68 7.66 -2.57
N ILE A 43 1.03 6.85 -1.59
CA ILE A 43 1.48 5.48 -1.83
C ILE A 43 0.35 4.66 -2.44
N ALA A 44 -0.86 4.78 -1.89
CA ALA A 44 -2.01 4.05 -2.42
C ALA A 44 -2.29 4.45 -3.87
N HIS A 45 -2.18 5.74 -4.16
CA HIS A 45 -2.37 6.20 -5.54
C HIS A 45 -1.31 5.62 -6.47
N ALA A 46 -0.05 5.63 -6.03
CA ALA A 46 1.04 5.07 -6.82
C ALA A 46 0.79 3.59 -7.11
N ILE A 47 0.32 2.84 -6.11
CA ILE A 47 -0.01 1.43 -6.30
C ILE A 47 -1.13 1.28 -7.33
N SER A 48 -2.16 2.11 -7.24
CA SER A 48 -3.30 1.99 -8.13
C SER A 48 -2.96 2.29 -9.59
N THR A 49 -1.90 3.07 -9.82
CA THR A 49 -1.52 3.45 -11.19
C THR A 49 -0.54 2.47 -11.83
N LEU A 50 -0.13 1.43 -11.11
CA LEU A 50 0.77 0.44 -11.69
C LEU A 50 0.10 -0.28 -12.86
N GLU A 51 0.90 -0.68 -13.83
CA GLU A 51 0.39 -1.35 -15.02
C GLU A 51 0.17 -2.83 -14.74
N LYS A 52 -0.66 -3.11 -13.74
CA LYS A 52 -1.02 -4.46 -13.35
C LYS A 52 -2.51 -4.46 -13.04
N GLU A 53 -3.16 -5.56 -13.34
CA GLU A 53 -4.57 -5.72 -12.99
C GLU A 53 -4.73 -6.34 -11.61
N GLU A 54 -3.71 -7.06 -11.16
CA GLU A 54 -3.77 -7.78 -9.90
C GLU A 54 -2.44 -7.69 -9.19
N MET A 55 -2.49 -7.51 -7.88
CA MET A 55 -1.29 -7.53 -7.03
C MET A 55 -1.56 -8.41 -5.82
N THR A 56 -0.50 -9.06 -5.34
CA THR A 56 -0.62 -9.79 -4.08
C THR A 56 -0.44 -8.82 -2.91
N VAL A 57 -0.92 -9.24 -1.74
CA VAL A 57 -0.71 -8.45 -0.53
C VAL A 57 0.78 -8.22 -0.29
N GLU A 58 1.58 -9.22 -0.59
CA GLU A 58 3.03 -9.12 -0.38
C GLU A 58 3.67 -8.11 -1.31
N GLU A 59 3.20 -8.04 -2.56
CA GLU A 59 3.70 -7.03 -3.49
C GLU A 59 3.36 -5.63 -3.00
N ILE A 60 2.15 -5.46 -2.49
CA ILE A 60 1.72 -4.17 -1.96
C ILE A 60 2.59 -3.80 -0.76
N GLN A 61 2.87 -4.74 0.12
CA GLN A 61 3.75 -4.50 1.25
C GLN A 61 5.14 -4.06 0.81
N ASP A 62 5.68 -4.72 -0.21
CA ASP A 62 6.99 -4.35 -0.73
C ASP A 62 7.01 -2.90 -1.23
N VAL A 63 5.98 -2.51 -1.96
CA VAL A 63 5.89 -1.14 -2.46
C VAL A 63 5.83 -0.16 -1.29
N VAL A 64 5.00 -0.47 -0.29
CA VAL A 64 4.86 0.39 0.88
C VAL A 64 6.20 0.53 1.61
N GLU A 65 6.87 -0.58 1.83
CA GLU A 65 8.15 -0.55 2.52
C GLU A 65 9.20 0.25 1.75
N ASN A 66 9.24 0.06 0.43
CA ASN A 66 10.18 0.79 -0.40
C ASN A 66 9.90 2.29 -0.36
N GLN A 67 8.64 2.68 -0.40
CA GLN A 67 8.28 4.10 -0.34
C GLN A 67 8.66 4.70 1.01
N LEU A 68 8.42 3.96 2.08
CA LEU A 68 8.74 4.46 3.41
C LEU A 68 10.25 4.57 3.61
N MET A 69 11.00 3.60 3.10
CA MET A 69 12.46 3.62 3.24
C MET A 69 13.11 4.71 2.39
N ASN A 70 12.53 4.99 1.23
CA ASN A 70 13.06 6.01 0.32
C ASN A 70 12.55 7.41 0.62
N SER A 71 11.63 7.52 1.55
CA SER A 71 11.08 8.82 1.93
C SER A 71 12.19 9.65 2.60
N PRO A 72 12.35 10.92 2.22
CA PRO A 72 13.37 11.77 2.82
C PRO A 72 12.94 12.23 4.21
N ARG A 73 13.09 11.34 5.13
CA ARG A 73 12.67 11.60 6.49
C ARG A 73 13.82 12.14 7.31
N GLN A 74 13.55 13.14 8.02
CA GLN A 74 14.57 13.79 8.83
C GLN A 74 14.20 13.78 10.29
#